data_543d563b6452794f85da37f1a699f89c
#
_entry.id   543d563b6452794f85da37f1a699f89c
#
_cell.length_a   1.000
_cell.length_b   1.000
_cell.length_c   1.000
_cell.angle_alpha   90.00
_cell.angle_beta   90.00
_cell.angle_gamma   90.00
#
_symmetry.space_group_name_H-M   'P 1'
#
loop_
_entity.id
_entity.type
_entity.pdbx_description
1 polymer ?
#
loop_
_entity_poly.entity_id
_entity_poly.type
_entity_poly.pdbx_seq_one_letter_code
_entity_poly.pdbx_strand_id
1 'polypeptide(L)'
;MNGMIEIHDFTERYLEDAAAIALRLWEAAIPGMPVEMRTRIYRYLVRYYYIPGSPLSLRAMENGKLCAFLLGAPASEIGSEHADKWMAGQLNGTEESVFFQEYKAYIDGNRRQEYLHAATNEASLLLFASIRRGAGKKLLEEFEKRCRSHGMTSIILWTDETCDFDYYHRNGFTEAAKFPADPTICDLKLTTYLFRKSVK
;
A
#
# COMPACT_ATOMS: atom_id res chain seq x y z
N MET A 1 -24.89 -16.60 6.16
CA MET A 1 -24.23 -16.35 7.46
C MET A 1 -22.97 -15.56 7.19
N ASN A 2 -22.83 -14.35 7.77
CA ASN A 2 -21.58 -13.58 7.67
C ASN A 2 -20.54 -14.26 8.56
N GLY A 3 -19.44 -14.74 7.98
CA GLY A 3 -18.34 -15.31 8.74
C GLY A 3 -17.72 -14.28 9.68
N MET A 4 -17.11 -14.75 10.77
CA MET A 4 -16.37 -13.90 11.69
C MET A 4 -15.08 -13.44 11.00
N ILE A 5 -14.80 -12.13 11.05
CA ILE A 5 -13.54 -11.56 10.55
C ILE A 5 -12.51 -11.63 11.67
N GLU A 6 -11.41 -12.33 11.41
CA GLU A 6 -10.27 -12.50 12.32
C GLU A 6 -9.09 -11.70 11.82
N ILE A 7 -8.38 -11.01 12.73
CA ILE A 7 -7.18 -10.22 12.40
C ILE A 7 -5.95 -10.97 12.89
N HIS A 8 -4.95 -11.06 12.02
CA HIS A 8 -3.67 -11.72 12.28
C HIS A 8 -2.50 -10.90 11.71
N ASP A 9 -1.27 -11.26 12.08
CA ASP A 9 -0.07 -10.71 11.46
C ASP A 9 -0.01 -11.10 10.00
N PHE A 10 0.38 -10.16 9.13
CA PHE A 10 0.64 -10.46 7.74
C PHE A 10 1.97 -11.21 7.61
N THR A 11 2.00 -12.23 6.77
CA THR A 11 3.19 -13.02 6.51
C THR A 11 3.40 -13.24 5.02
N GLU A 12 4.62 -13.52 4.60
CA GLU A 12 5.03 -13.70 3.20
C GLU A 12 4.16 -14.69 2.42
N ARG A 13 3.65 -15.73 3.08
CA ARG A 13 2.76 -16.73 2.44
C ARG A 13 1.49 -16.14 1.82
N TYR A 14 1.09 -14.93 2.20
CA TYR A 14 -0.12 -14.24 1.70
C TYR A 14 0.17 -13.20 0.62
N LEU A 15 1.41 -13.08 0.14
CA LEU A 15 1.76 -12.10 -0.90
C LEU A 15 0.95 -12.30 -2.19
N GLU A 16 0.74 -13.55 -2.61
CA GLU A 16 -0.04 -13.85 -3.82
C GLU A 16 -1.52 -13.55 -3.64
N ASP A 17 -2.10 -13.92 -2.48
CA ASP A 17 -3.50 -13.62 -2.18
C ASP A 17 -3.73 -12.10 -2.07
N ALA A 18 -2.80 -11.37 -1.46
CA ALA A 18 -2.85 -9.92 -1.37
C ALA A 18 -2.73 -9.26 -2.75
N ALA A 19 -1.84 -9.76 -3.62
CA ALA A 19 -1.72 -9.29 -5.00
C ALA A 19 -3.00 -9.53 -5.82
N ALA A 20 -3.68 -10.65 -5.61
CA ALA A 20 -4.97 -10.92 -6.24
C ALA A 20 -6.07 -9.95 -5.76
N ILE A 21 -6.09 -9.58 -4.47
CA ILE A 21 -6.99 -8.55 -3.94
C ILE A 21 -6.67 -7.18 -4.55
N ALA A 22 -5.39 -6.79 -4.59
CA ALA A 22 -4.94 -5.53 -5.17
C ALA A 22 -5.31 -5.43 -6.66
N LEU A 23 -5.04 -6.46 -7.44
CA LEU A 23 -5.44 -6.54 -8.85
C LEU A 23 -6.95 -6.32 -9.01
N ARG A 24 -7.77 -7.03 -8.24
CA ARG A 24 -9.23 -6.91 -8.31
C ARG A 24 -9.75 -5.50 -8.04
N LEU A 25 -9.09 -4.76 -7.12
CA LEU A 25 -9.53 -3.42 -6.72
C LEU A 25 -9.01 -2.33 -7.66
N TRP A 26 -7.82 -2.50 -8.22
CA TRP A 26 -7.11 -1.43 -8.94
C TRP A 26 -6.77 -1.78 -10.39
N GLU A 27 -7.33 -2.85 -10.97
CA GLU A 27 -7.04 -3.30 -12.34
C GLU A 27 -7.19 -2.18 -13.39
N ALA A 28 -8.15 -1.28 -13.19
CA ALA A 28 -8.43 -0.17 -14.09
C ALA A 28 -7.69 1.13 -13.70
N ALA A 29 -6.93 1.15 -12.60
CA ALA A 29 -6.38 2.39 -12.04
C ALA A 29 -5.26 3.00 -12.89
N ILE A 30 -4.55 2.18 -13.69
CA ILE A 30 -3.43 2.65 -14.52
C ILE A 30 -3.76 2.44 -15.99
N PRO A 31 -4.24 3.49 -16.70
CA PRO A 31 -4.42 3.45 -18.15
C PRO A 31 -3.09 3.14 -18.86
N GLY A 32 -3.16 2.42 -19.95
CA GLY A 32 -1.96 2.06 -20.74
C GLY A 32 -1.13 0.90 -20.18
N MET A 33 -1.47 0.36 -19.01
CA MET A 33 -0.78 -0.82 -18.50
C MET A 33 -1.01 -2.03 -19.43
N PRO A 34 0.06 -2.65 -19.96
CA PRO A 34 -0.07 -3.89 -20.74
C PRO A 34 -0.80 -4.97 -19.95
N VAL A 35 -1.76 -5.65 -20.60
CA VAL A 35 -2.63 -6.65 -19.92
C VAL A 35 -1.78 -7.75 -19.26
N GLU A 36 -0.73 -8.18 -19.96
CA GLU A 36 0.18 -9.21 -19.52
C GLU A 36 0.97 -8.82 -18.28
N MET A 37 1.17 -7.51 -18.06
CA MET A 37 1.88 -7.00 -16.90
C MET A 37 1.01 -6.83 -15.67
N ARG A 38 -0.31 -6.71 -15.79
CA ARG A 38 -1.21 -6.36 -14.67
C ARG A 38 -0.97 -7.23 -13.43
N THR A 39 -1.01 -8.54 -13.59
CA THR A 39 -0.77 -9.46 -12.48
C THR A 39 0.63 -9.28 -11.87
N ARG A 40 1.66 -9.09 -12.71
CA ARG A 40 3.04 -8.94 -12.25
C ARG A 40 3.25 -7.60 -11.51
N ILE A 41 2.63 -6.53 -11.99
CA ILE A 41 2.69 -5.21 -11.33
C ILE A 41 2.07 -5.28 -9.92
N TYR A 42 0.90 -5.90 -9.74
CA TYR A 42 0.30 -5.99 -8.41
C TYR A 42 1.04 -6.97 -7.49
N ARG A 43 1.64 -8.04 -8.04
CA ARG A 43 2.58 -8.88 -7.29
C ARG A 43 3.84 -8.11 -6.87
N TYR A 44 4.36 -7.25 -7.73
CA TYR A 44 5.45 -6.35 -7.40
C TYR A 44 5.06 -5.35 -6.34
N LEU A 45 3.92 -4.67 -6.49
CA LEU A 45 3.43 -3.65 -5.57
C LEU A 45 3.31 -4.17 -4.12
N VAL A 46 2.72 -5.34 -3.95
CA VAL A 46 2.59 -5.95 -2.61
C VAL A 46 3.97 -6.29 -2.04
N ARG A 47 4.89 -6.82 -2.85
CA ARG A 47 6.27 -7.10 -2.42
C ARG A 47 7.04 -5.84 -2.09
N TYR A 48 6.86 -4.79 -2.88
CA TYR A 48 7.51 -3.49 -2.68
C TYR A 48 7.21 -2.90 -1.31
N TYR A 49 5.96 -3.02 -0.85
CA TYR A 49 5.53 -2.50 0.44
C TYR A 49 5.59 -3.53 1.59
N TYR A 50 5.87 -4.78 1.30
CA TYR A 50 6.01 -5.79 2.34
C TYR A 50 7.38 -5.72 3.01
N ILE A 51 7.40 -5.44 4.30
CA ILE A 51 8.59 -5.48 5.14
C ILE A 51 8.51 -6.73 6.00
N PRO A 52 9.39 -7.73 5.78
CA PRO A 52 9.38 -8.97 6.54
C PRO A 52 9.50 -8.73 8.04
N GLY A 53 8.64 -9.36 8.83
CA GLY A 53 8.66 -9.24 10.29
C GLY A 53 8.12 -7.93 10.85
N SER A 54 7.61 -7.01 10.03
CA SER A 54 6.98 -5.80 10.55
C SER A 54 5.77 -6.13 11.43
N PRO A 55 5.75 -5.73 12.71
CA PRO A 55 4.63 -5.96 13.61
C PRO A 55 3.40 -5.12 13.26
N LEU A 56 3.57 -4.17 12.34
CA LEU A 56 2.52 -3.26 11.87
C LEU A 56 1.79 -3.79 10.62
N SER A 57 2.24 -4.91 10.04
CA SER A 57 1.58 -5.51 8.87
C SER A 57 0.54 -6.54 9.30
N LEU A 58 -0.69 -6.38 8.80
CA LEU A 58 -1.89 -7.09 9.25
C LEU A 58 -2.66 -7.73 8.09
N ARG A 59 -3.37 -8.81 8.38
CA ARG A 59 -4.34 -9.41 7.48
C ARG A 59 -5.67 -9.69 8.17
N ALA A 60 -6.75 -9.60 7.42
CA ALA A 60 -8.08 -10.03 7.84
C ALA A 60 -8.48 -11.30 7.09
N MET A 61 -8.95 -12.28 7.84
CA MET A 61 -9.40 -13.58 7.34
C MET A 61 -10.90 -13.74 7.58
N GLU A 62 -11.62 -14.30 6.61
CA GLU A 62 -13.00 -14.77 6.77
C GLU A 62 -13.10 -16.18 6.22
N ASN A 63 -13.58 -17.13 7.03
CA ASN A 63 -13.68 -18.55 6.64
C ASN A 63 -12.36 -19.14 6.08
N GLY A 64 -11.23 -18.78 6.68
CA GLY A 64 -9.90 -19.25 6.27
C GLY A 64 -9.34 -18.60 5.00
N LYS A 65 -10.02 -17.61 4.42
CA LYS A 65 -9.57 -16.88 3.21
C LYS A 65 -9.19 -15.45 3.55
N LEU A 66 -8.13 -14.94 2.89
CA LEU A 66 -7.76 -13.54 2.97
C LEU A 66 -8.87 -12.67 2.36
N CYS A 67 -9.35 -11.67 3.09
CA CYS A 67 -10.38 -10.74 2.61
C CYS A 67 -9.98 -9.26 2.71
N ALA A 68 -8.91 -8.95 3.44
CA ALA A 68 -8.30 -7.64 3.47
C ALA A 68 -6.87 -7.73 4.03
N PHE A 69 -6.03 -6.75 3.71
CA PHE A 69 -4.70 -6.62 4.29
C PHE A 69 -4.31 -5.15 4.44
N LEU A 70 -3.39 -4.90 5.36
CA LEU A 70 -2.75 -3.63 5.60
C LEU A 70 -1.26 -3.89 5.82
N LEU A 71 -0.41 -3.34 4.98
CA LEU A 71 1.03 -3.35 5.16
C LEU A 71 1.44 -2.03 5.81
N GLY A 72 2.19 -2.11 6.88
CA GLY A 72 2.66 -0.96 7.62
C GLY A 72 4.03 -1.22 8.24
N ALA A 73 4.76 -0.14 8.49
CA ALA A 73 6.07 -0.15 9.12
C ALA A 73 6.38 1.20 9.78
N PRO A 74 7.42 1.33 10.60
CA PRO A 74 7.97 2.63 10.95
C PRO A 74 8.27 3.45 9.68
N ALA A 75 7.93 4.74 9.66
CA ALA A 75 8.08 5.58 8.47
C ALA A 75 9.54 5.75 8.01
N SER A 76 10.49 5.47 8.92
CA SER A 76 11.93 5.44 8.62
C SER A 76 12.38 4.20 7.84
N GLU A 77 11.57 3.15 7.76
CA GLU A 77 11.93 1.93 7.04
C GLU A 77 11.62 2.07 5.55
N ILE A 78 12.64 1.84 4.74
CA ILE A 78 12.56 1.80 3.28
C ILE A 78 13.11 0.46 2.83
N GLY A 79 12.32 -0.32 2.10
CA GLY A 79 12.81 -1.61 1.65
C GLY A 79 12.03 -2.13 0.44
N SER A 80 12.66 -2.08 -0.73
CA SER A 80 12.11 -2.65 -1.97
C SER A 80 13.09 -3.53 -2.75
N GLU A 81 14.35 -3.67 -2.31
CA GLU A 81 15.38 -4.38 -3.08
C GLU A 81 14.98 -5.81 -3.47
N HIS A 82 14.30 -6.53 -2.59
CA HIS A 82 13.83 -7.89 -2.88
C HIS A 82 12.73 -7.91 -3.94
N ALA A 83 11.85 -6.88 -3.97
CA ALA A 83 10.81 -6.73 -4.98
C ALA A 83 11.42 -6.40 -6.35
N ASP A 84 12.41 -5.52 -6.39
CA ASP A 84 13.12 -5.14 -7.61
C ASP A 84 13.84 -6.34 -8.23
N LYS A 85 14.53 -7.14 -7.41
CA LYS A 85 15.18 -8.38 -7.87
C LYS A 85 14.18 -9.39 -8.41
N TRP A 86 13.04 -9.54 -7.73
CA TRP A 86 11.96 -10.42 -8.20
C TRP A 86 11.42 -9.95 -9.54
N MET A 87 11.11 -8.65 -9.70
CA MET A 87 10.51 -8.13 -10.93
C MET A 87 11.47 -8.18 -12.11
N ALA A 88 12.77 -7.96 -11.90
CA ALA A 88 13.79 -8.06 -12.96
C ALA A 88 13.77 -9.42 -13.67
N GLY A 89 13.43 -10.49 -12.95
CA GLY A 89 13.26 -11.84 -13.51
C GLY A 89 11.89 -12.10 -14.18
N GLN A 90 10.99 -11.11 -14.17
CA GLN A 90 9.63 -11.25 -14.71
C GLN A 90 9.38 -10.44 -15.98
N LEU A 91 10.29 -9.53 -16.33
CA LEU A 91 10.13 -8.63 -17.48
C LEU A 91 10.47 -9.33 -18.80
N ASN A 92 9.61 -9.13 -19.80
CA ASN A 92 9.78 -9.68 -21.14
C ASN A 92 9.83 -8.53 -22.17
N GLY A 93 11.01 -8.21 -22.63
CA GLY A 93 11.22 -7.21 -23.68
C GLY A 93 11.26 -5.77 -23.20
N THR A 94 11.45 -4.88 -24.19
CA THR A 94 11.72 -3.45 -23.94
C THR A 94 10.50 -2.70 -23.46
N GLU A 95 9.33 -2.96 -24.03
CA GLU A 95 8.09 -2.25 -23.70
C GLU A 95 7.68 -2.45 -22.22
N GLU A 96 7.71 -3.70 -21.75
CA GLU A 96 7.44 -4.02 -20.34
C GLU A 96 8.47 -3.38 -19.41
N SER A 97 9.73 -3.35 -19.83
CA SER A 97 10.80 -2.73 -19.05
C SER A 97 10.62 -1.22 -18.94
N VAL A 98 10.25 -0.53 -20.02
CA VAL A 98 9.97 0.92 -20.01
C VAL A 98 8.80 1.22 -19.10
N PHE A 99 7.67 0.54 -19.27
CA PHE A 99 6.50 0.72 -18.42
C PHE A 99 6.84 0.48 -16.93
N PHE A 100 7.57 -0.59 -16.63
CA PHE A 100 7.96 -0.88 -15.25
C PHE A 100 8.84 0.22 -14.65
N GLN A 101 9.79 0.77 -15.41
CA GLN A 101 10.63 1.86 -14.92
C GLN A 101 9.80 3.13 -14.61
N GLU A 102 8.84 3.47 -15.45
CA GLU A 102 7.92 4.59 -15.17
C GLU A 102 7.09 4.34 -13.91
N TYR A 103 6.50 3.14 -13.80
CA TYR A 103 5.71 2.76 -12.63
C TYR A 103 6.54 2.81 -11.35
N LYS A 104 7.74 2.21 -11.39
CA LYS A 104 8.65 2.22 -10.26
C LYS A 104 9.05 3.63 -9.87
N ALA A 105 9.44 4.47 -10.83
CA ALA A 105 9.81 5.85 -10.58
C ALA A 105 8.67 6.64 -9.91
N TYR A 106 7.42 6.43 -10.34
CA TYR A 106 6.23 7.03 -9.75
C TYR A 106 6.05 6.62 -8.27
N ILE A 107 6.08 5.33 -7.96
CA ILE A 107 5.91 4.89 -6.56
C ILE A 107 7.10 5.27 -5.67
N ASP A 108 8.33 5.22 -6.18
CA ASP A 108 9.54 5.66 -5.47
C ASP A 108 9.48 7.16 -5.15
N GLY A 109 9.03 7.98 -6.12
CA GLY A 109 8.85 9.42 -5.95
C GLY A 109 7.87 9.73 -4.82
N ASN A 110 6.70 9.12 -4.84
CA ASN A 110 5.66 9.30 -3.83
C ASN A 110 6.13 8.79 -2.45
N ARG A 111 6.78 7.64 -2.40
CA ARG A 111 7.35 7.09 -1.16
C ARG A 111 8.44 7.99 -0.58
N ARG A 112 9.26 8.58 -1.43
CA ARG A 112 10.27 9.56 -1.02
C ARG A 112 9.62 10.82 -0.42
N GLN A 113 8.56 11.33 -1.02
CA GLN A 113 7.82 12.47 -0.47
C GLN A 113 7.21 12.14 0.90
N GLU A 114 6.61 10.98 1.04
CA GLU A 114 6.10 10.51 2.33
C GLU A 114 7.21 10.48 3.39
N TYR A 115 8.39 9.91 3.06
CA TYR A 115 9.54 9.85 3.94
C TYR A 115 10.04 11.24 4.36
N LEU A 116 10.12 12.19 3.41
CA LEU A 116 10.59 13.56 3.68
C LEU A 116 9.63 14.35 4.60
N HIS A 117 8.34 13.98 4.60
CA HIS A 117 7.33 14.60 5.45
C HIS A 117 7.08 13.82 6.75
N ALA A 118 7.66 12.63 6.90
CA ALA A 118 7.47 11.81 8.09
C ALA A 118 8.14 12.43 9.31
N ALA A 119 7.44 12.39 10.44
CA ALA A 119 7.97 12.78 11.74
C ALA A 119 8.67 11.61 12.44
N THR A 120 9.47 11.91 13.44
CA THR A 120 10.03 10.90 14.34
C THR A 120 8.91 10.14 15.05
N ASN A 121 9.03 8.83 15.19
CA ASN A 121 8.02 7.94 15.79
C ASN A 121 6.67 7.96 15.05
N GLU A 122 6.71 8.06 13.74
CA GLU A 122 5.55 7.94 12.87
C GLU A 122 5.54 6.59 12.17
N ALA A 123 4.37 5.97 12.04
CA ALA A 123 4.18 4.76 11.26
C ALA A 123 3.72 5.13 9.84
N SER A 124 4.21 4.43 8.83
CA SER A 124 3.65 4.47 7.48
C SER A 124 2.57 3.41 7.32
N LEU A 125 1.41 3.81 6.81
CA LEU A 125 0.43 2.90 6.23
C LEU A 125 0.79 2.76 4.74
N LEU A 126 1.51 1.69 4.41
CA LEU A 126 2.18 1.52 3.12
C LEU A 126 1.26 1.04 2.00
N LEU A 127 0.41 0.06 2.29
CA LEU A 127 -0.55 -0.49 1.34
C LEU A 127 -1.75 -1.06 2.09
N PHE A 128 -2.97 -0.72 1.62
CA PHE A 128 -4.19 -1.11 2.31
C PHE A 128 -5.29 -1.47 1.31
N ALA A 129 -5.82 -2.68 1.41
CA ALA A 129 -6.86 -3.18 0.52
C ALA A 129 -7.86 -4.06 1.25
N SER A 130 -9.15 -3.90 0.91
CA SER A 130 -10.23 -4.69 1.51
C SER A 130 -11.34 -4.96 0.50
N ILE A 131 -11.67 -6.23 0.30
CA ILE A 131 -12.80 -6.69 -0.54
C ILE A 131 -14.00 -7.14 0.30
N ARG A 132 -13.93 -6.97 1.63
CA ARG A 132 -14.97 -7.36 2.56
C ARG A 132 -15.40 -6.18 3.41
N ARG A 133 -16.70 -5.83 3.36
CA ARG A 133 -17.28 -4.76 4.17
C ARG A 133 -16.98 -4.98 5.66
N GLY A 134 -16.44 -3.95 6.31
CA GLY A 134 -16.08 -3.94 7.73
C GLY A 134 -14.68 -4.50 8.05
N ALA A 135 -14.04 -5.27 7.14
CA ALA A 135 -12.69 -5.79 7.38
C ALA A 135 -11.65 -4.66 7.41
N GLY A 136 -11.75 -3.71 6.49
CA GLY A 136 -10.85 -2.54 6.44
C GLY A 136 -10.89 -1.73 7.73
N LYS A 137 -12.09 -1.47 8.27
CA LYS A 137 -12.23 -0.75 9.55
C LYS A 137 -11.53 -1.49 10.70
N LYS A 138 -11.77 -2.80 10.81
CA LYS A 138 -11.13 -3.62 11.86
C LYS A 138 -9.60 -3.64 11.73
N LEU A 139 -9.08 -3.72 10.49
CA LEU A 139 -7.64 -3.66 10.26
C LEU A 139 -7.05 -2.31 10.68
N LEU A 140 -7.71 -1.20 10.34
CA LEU A 140 -7.24 0.14 10.70
C LEU A 140 -7.27 0.34 12.22
N GLU A 141 -8.32 -0.09 12.91
CA GLU A 141 -8.42 -0.04 14.38
C GLU A 141 -7.30 -0.84 15.06
N GLU A 142 -7.02 -2.06 14.59
CA GLU A 142 -5.93 -2.88 15.14
C GLU A 142 -4.54 -2.29 14.78
N PHE A 143 -4.38 -1.73 13.57
CA PHE A 143 -3.17 -1.03 13.17
C PHE A 143 -2.87 0.16 14.10
N GLU A 144 -3.86 1.00 14.36
CA GLU A 144 -3.73 2.14 15.28
C GLU A 144 -3.35 1.68 16.71
N LYS A 145 -3.96 0.60 17.18
CA LYS A 145 -3.62 0.01 18.49
C LYS A 145 -2.17 -0.46 18.52
N ARG A 146 -1.70 -1.13 17.46
CA ARG A 146 -0.30 -1.57 17.36
C ARG A 146 0.67 -0.42 17.23
N CYS A 147 0.34 0.62 16.47
CA CYS A 147 1.14 1.84 16.42
C CYS A 147 1.36 2.39 17.83
N ARG A 148 0.30 2.54 18.63
CA ARG A 148 0.43 2.98 20.03
C ARG A 148 1.31 2.07 20.88
N SER A 149 1.13 0.76 20.79
CA SER A 149 1.91 -0.21 21.58
C SER A 149 3.40 -0.25 21.22
N HIS A 150 3.75 0.23 20.01
CA HIS A 150 5.14 0.36 19.55
C HIS A 150 5.68 1.80 19.65
N GLY A 151 5.00 2.67 20.41
CA GLY A 151 5.47 4.03 20.68
C GLY A 151 5.34 5.00 19.50
N MET A 152 4.56 4.64 18.49
CA MET A 152 4.25 5.58 17.40
C MET A 152 3.21 6.61 17.86
N THR A 153 3.40 7.85 17.44
CA THR A 153 2.53 8.98 17.84
C THR A 153 1.55 9.36 16.74
N SER A 154 1.83 8.97 15.52
CA SER A 154 1.01 9.27 14.34
C SER A 154 1.20 8.23 13.24
N ILE A 155 0.30 8.26 12.28
CA ILE A 155 0.33 7.48 11.04
C ILE A 155 0.40 8.46 9.88
N ILE A 156 1.28 8.20 8.92
CA ILE A 156 1.35 8.88 7.63
C ILE A 156 1.09 7.90 6.50
N LEU A 157 0.52 8.38 5.40
CA LEU A 157 0.38 7.64 4.15
C LEU A 157 0.37 8.61 2.97
N TRP A 158 0.66 8.10 1.79
CA TRP A 158 0.38 8.78 0.54
C TRP A 158 -0.72 8.07 -0.26
N THR A 159 -1.43 8.83 -1.07
CA THR A 159 -2.47 8.34 -1.99
C THR A 159 -2.64 9.32 -3.15
N ASP A 160 -3.41 8.97 -4.15
CA ASP A 160 -3.77 9.80 -5.29
C ASP A 160 -5.27 9.69 -5.65
N GLU A 161 -5.69 10.37 -6.71
CA GLU A 161 -7.09 10.37 -7.16
C GLU A 161 -7.59 9.02 -7.68
N THR A 162 -6.70 8.06 -7.94
CA THR A 162 -7.08 6.70 -8.38
C THR A 162 -7.58 5.83 -7.23
N CYS A 163 -7.42 6.30 -5.98
CA CYS A 163 -7.81 5.60 -4.76
C CYS A 163 -9.04 6.25 -4.10
N ASP A 164 -9.72 5.52 -3.18
CA ASP A 164 -10.78 6.09 -2.32
C ASP A 164 -10.14 6.93 -1.19
N PHE A 165 -9.57 8.10 -1.55
CA PHE A 165 -8.92 8.97 -0.56
C PHE A 165 -9.93 9.59 0.43
N ASP A 166 -11.21 9.71 0.09
CA ASP A 166 -12.26 10.11 1.01
C ASP A 166 -12.41 9.12 2.19
N TYR A 167 -12.02 7.87 1.99
CA TYR A 167 -11.97 6.89 3.07
C TYR A 167 -11.12 7.38 4.24
N TYR A 168 -9.97 7.98 3.95
CA TYR A 168 -9.06 8.46 4.99
C TYR A 168 -9.65 9.64 5.77
N HIS A 169 -10.30 10.59 5.10
CA HIS A 169 -11.03 11.68 5.78
C HIS A 169 -12.09 11.14 6.72
N ARG A 170 -12.93 10.20 6.26
CA ARG A 170 -13.98 9.59 7.08
C ARG A 170 -13.44 8.80 8.28
N ASN A 171 -12.18 8.39 8.25
CA ASN A 171 -11.50 7.67 9.34
C ASN A 171 -10.55 8.54 10.17
N GLY A 172 -10.69 9.87 10.09
CA GLY A 172 -10.02 10.83 10.96
C GLY A 172 -8.58 11.17 10.56
N PHE A 173 -8.21 10.90 9.31
CA PHE A 173 -6.99 11.44 8.73
C PHE A 173 -7.22 12.86 8.23
N THR A 174 -6.19 13.68 8.31
CA THR A 174 -6.16 15.05 7.77
C THR A 174 -5.11 15.14 6.68
N GLU A 175 -5.37 15.95 5.65
CA GLU A 175 -4.38 16.27 4.62
C GLU A 175 -3.20 17.00 5.27
N ALA A 176 -2.00 16.43 5.13
CA ALA A 176 -0.75 17.01 5.62
C ALA A 176 -0.02 17.79 4.53
N ALA A 177 -0.12 17.32 3.29
CA ALA A 177 0.43 17.98 2.11
C ALA A 177 -0.25 17.45 0.84
N LYS A 178 -0.15 18.21 -0.25
CA LYS A 178 -0.51 17.77 -1.60
C LYS A 178 0.41 18.41 -2.63
N PHE A 179 0.71 17.69 -3.71
CA PHE A 179 1.57 18.17 -4.78
C PHE A 179 1.31 17.37 -6.06
N PRO A 180 1.62 17.91 -7.24
CA PRO A 180 1.61 17.12 -8.48
C PRO A 180 2.56 15.94 -8.33
N ALA A 181 2.15 14.75 -8.79
CA ALA A 181 3.02 13.58 -8.81
C ALA A 181 4.22 13.84 -9.74
N ASP A 182 5.43 13.57 -9.23
CA ASP A 182 6.69 13.73 -9.97
C ASP A 182 7.68 12.63 -9.53
N PRO A 183 8.08 11.73 -10.45
CA PRO A 183 7.61 11.63 -11.85
C PRO A 183 6.15 11.18 -11.96
N THR A 184 5.54 11.44 -13.11
CA THR A 184 4.21 10.94 -13.48
C THR A 184 4.30 9.51 -14.01
N ILE A 185 3.15 8.84 -14.14
CA ILE A 185 3.04 7.54 -14.82
C ILE A 185 2.11 7.66 -16.03
N CYS A 186 2.53 7.16 -17.20
CA CYS A 186 1.73 7.16 -18.42
C CYS A 186 1.12 8.55 -18.74
N ASP A 187 1.88 9.62 -18.57
CA ASP A 187 1.45 11.02 -18.76
C ASP A 187 0.19 11.44 -17.95
N LEU A 188 -0.16 10.65 -16.93
CA LEU A 188 -1.28 10.99 -16.03
C LEU A 188 -0.91 12.17 -15.14
N LYS A 189 -1.73 13.20 -15.17
CA LYS A 189 -1.60 14.35 -14.26
C LYS A 189 -2.27 14.02 -12.94
N LEU A 190 -1.58 13.25 -12.09
CA LEU A 190 -2.06 12.88 -10.77
C LEU A 190 -1.61 13.90 -9.73
N THR A 191 -2.40 14.04 -8.69
CA THR A 191 -2.04 14.76 -7.47
C THR A 191 -1.78 13.74 -6.37
N THR A 192 -0.63 13.84 -5.73
CA THR A 192 -0.32 13.06 -4.55
C THR A 192 -0.80 13.81 -3.31
N TYR A 193 -1.49 13.10 -2.46
CA TYR A 193 -1.95 13.57 -1.15
C TYR A 193 -1.20 12.82 -0.05
N LEU A 194 -0.67 13.55 0.91
CA LEU A 194 -0.18 12.99 2.16
C LEU A 194 -1.23 13.18 3.24
N PHE A 195 -1.63 12.08 3.84
CA PHE A 195 -2.56 12.08 4.97
C PHE A 195 -1.84 11.73 6.27
N ARG A 196 -2.27 12.36 7.35
CA ARG A 196 -1.76 12.08 8.69
C ARG A 196 -2.89 11.89 9.68
N LYS A 197 -2.69 10.98 10.64
CA LYS A 197 -3.58 10.76 11.78
C LYS A 197 -2.79 10.59 13.06
N SER A 198 -3.13 11.34 14.12
CA SER A 198 -2.58 11.11 15.45
C SER A 198 -3.12 9.81 16.05
N VAL A 199 -2.26 9.02 16.68
CA VAL A 199 -2.61 7.78 17.39
C VAL A 199 -2.30 7.94 18.88
N LYS A 200 -3.11 8.76 19.56
CA LYS A 200 -2.99 8.99 21.01
C LYS A 200 -3.66 7.87 21.81
#